data_fbcd2e626916e5f9a8d8796e395eddb2
#
_entry.id   fbcd2e626916e5f9a8d8796e395eddb2
#
_cell.length_a   1.000
_cell.length_b   1.000
_cell.length_c   1.000
_cell.angle_alpha   90.00
_cell.angle_beta   90.00
_cell.angle_gamma   90.00
#
_symmetry.space_group_name_H-M   'P 1'
#
loop_
_entity.id
_entity.type
_entity.pdbx_description
1 polymer ?
#
loop_
_entity_poly.entity_id
_entity_poly.type
_entity_poly.pdbx_seq_one_letter_code
_entity_poly.pdbx_strand_id
1 'polypeptide(L)'
;MIHIIKKLVSFAKEKKKTKKKVKEEVEETPEDEIKEAEEEKPAVDVKSLLQGAMEEMESRTMLLQGNLDEEKAGEILSGFLALANLKPPKQSPKEGEMPYDPITLYISTYGGSADEMFGLFDIMNNCKKSCVIETVGVGKVMSAGTLLLAAGTKGHRKITKNCRVMLHQVSAGTFGPLFNMTTEIDAIQSLQESYISAMVSCTNLSKRKLKSLLNERVNVYL
;
A
#
# COMPACT_ATOMS: atom_id res chain seq x y z
N MET A 1 12.15 2.83 -12.18
CA MET A 1 12.94 4.06 -12.43
C MET A 1 12.91 4.52 -13.88
N ILE A 2 13.36 3.71 -14.85
CA ILE A 2 13.40 4.09 -16.29
C ILE A 2 12.02 4.48 -16.87
N HIS A 3 10.94 3.86 -16.42
CA HIS A 3 9.59 4.12 -16.93
C HIS A 3 9.01 5.45 -16.42
N ILE A 4 9.28 5.82 -15.18
CA ILE A 4 8.87 7.10 -14.58
C ILE A 4 9.63 8.25 -15.22
N ILE A 5 10.93 8.10 -15.44
CA ILE A 5 11.76 9.10 -16.14
C ILE A 5 11.29 9.29 -17.60
N LYS A 6 10.93 8.20 -18.31
CA LYS A 6 10.37 8.29 -19.66
C LYS A 6 9.01 9.01 -19.68
N LYS A 7 8.16 8.79 -18.69
CA LYS A 7 6.85 9.48 -18.56
C LYS A 7 7.01 10.98 -18.27
N LEU A 8 7.95 11.36 -17.40
CA LEU A 8 8.27 12.77 -17.10
C LEU A 8 8.88 13.50 -18.31
N VAL A 9 9.76 12.84 -19.07
CA VAL A 9 10.34 13.39 -20.30
C VAL A 9 9.30 13.51 -21.43
N SER A 10 8.33 12.59 -21.51
CA SER A 10 7.19 12.68 -22.44
C SER A 10 6.29 13.86 -22.12
N PHE A 11 5.96 14.05 -20.84
CA PHE A 11 5.11 15.17 -20.37
C PHE A 11 5.77 16.55 -20.62
N ALA A 12 7.09 16.64 -20.45
CA ALA A 12 7.84 17.86 -20.74
C ALA A 12 7.92 18.19 -22.25
N LYS A 13 7.93 17.14 -23.12
CA LYS A 13 7.91 17.30 -24.58
C LYS A 13 6.51 17.72 -25.11
N GLU A 14 5.43 17.22 -24.50
CA GLU A 14 4.07 17.64 -24.85
C GLU A 14 3.82 19.10 -24.47
N LYS A 15 4.22 19.55 -23.28
CA LYS A 15 4.10 20.96 -22.88
C LYS A 15 4.90 21.92 -23.78
N LYS A 16 6.06 21.47 -24.33
CA LYS A 16 6.82 22.28 -25.31
C LYS A 16 6.13 22.36 -26.67
N LYS A 17 5.45 21.30 -27.12
CA LYS A 17 4.67 21.32 -28.38
C LYS A 17 3.43 22.22 -28.28
N THR A 18 2.73 22.20 -27.12
CA THR A 18 1.56 23.05 -26.88
C THR A 18 1.95 24.53 -26.82
N LYS A 19 3.08 24.88 -26.16
CA LYS A 19 3.58 26.26 -26.16
C LYS A 19 4.03 26.77 -27.54
N LYS A 20 4.48 25.87 -28.44
CA LYS A 20 4.86 26.27 -29.81
C LYS A 20 3.65 26.47 -30.69
N LYS A 21 2.57 25.72 -30.53
CA LYS A 21 1.30 25.89 -31.26
C LYS A 21 0.57 27.16 -30.87
N VAL A 22 0.61 27.57 -29.57
CA VAL A 22 -0.02 28.78 -29.07
C VAL A 22 0.71 30.04 -29.53
N LYS A 23 2.02 29.95 -29.89
CA LYS A 23 2.77 31.10 -30.39
C LYS A 23 2.59 31.37 -31.91
N GLU A 24 2.09 30.41 -32.67
CA GLU A 24 1.87 30.56 -34.13
C GLU A 24 0.45 31.04 -34.49
N GLU A 25 -0.47 31.15 -33.53
CA GLU A 25 -1.87 31.62 -33.76
C GLU A 25 -2.16 33.07 -33.27
N VAL A 26 -1.15 33.82 -32.84
CA VAL A 26 -1.33 35.22 -32.37
C VAL A 26 -0.41 36.14 -33.17
N GLU A 27 -0.71 36.29 -34.44
CA GLU A 27 -0.36 37.48 -35.22
C GLU A 27 -1.60 37.90 -35.99
N GLU A 28 -2.18 39.01 -35.56
CA GLU A 28 -3.11 39.97 -36.20
C GLU A 28 -4.33 40.30 -35.36
N THR A 29 -4.20 41.37 -34.53
CA THR A 29 -5.21 42.44 -34.38
C THR A 29 -4.68 43.55 -33.44
N PRO A 30 -5.11 44.82 -33.61
CA PRO A 30 -4.34 45.99 -33.16
C PRO A 30 -4.63 46.41 -31.71
N GLU A 31 -3.71 47.20 -31.23
CA GLU A 31 -3.59 47.85 -29.92
C GLU A 31 -4.91 48.42 -29.37
N ASP A 32 -5.31 47.97 -28.16
CA ASP A 32 -5.95 48.80 -27.17
C ASP A 32 -5.61 48.29 -25.77
N GLU A 33 -5.26 49.23 -24.90
CA GLU A 33 -4.69 49.09 -23.58
C GLU A 33 -5.55 48.25 -22.63
N ILE A 34 -5.03 47.05 -22.18
CA ILE A 34 -5.42 46.46 -20.92
C ILE A 34 -4.15 46.13 -20.17
N LYS A 35 -3.85 46.89 -19.11
CA LYS A 35 -2.89 46.54 -18.08
C LYS A 35 -3.44 45.33 -17.30
N GLU A 36 -3.15 44.13 -17.74
CA GLU A 36 -3.32 42.93 -16.90
C GLU A 36 -2.06 42.74 -16.04
N ALA A 37 -2.29 42.76 -14.73
CA ALA A 37 -1.30 42.36 -13.77
C ALA A 37 -0.90 40.88 -14.05
N GLU A 38 0.33 40.67 -14.48
CA GLU A 38 0.93 39.33 -14.51
C GLU A 38 1.02 38.83 -13.07
N GLU A 39 0.06 37.99 -12.65
CA GLU A 39 0.25 37.14 -11.48
C GLU A 39 1.41 36.17 -11.79
N GLU A 40 2.58 36.46 -11.24
CA GLU A 40 3.69 35.52 -11.20
C GLU A 40 3.23 34.25 -10.53
N LYS A 41 2.91 33.23 -11.32
CA LYS A 41 2.73 31.87 -10.79
C LYS A 41 4.05 31.46 -10.15
N PRO A 42 4.05 31.07 -8.85
CA PRO A 42 5.28 30.73 -8.16
C PRO A 42 6.02 29.65 -8.97
N ALA A 43 7.25 29.92 -9.32
CA ALA A 43 8.11 28.95 -10.00
C ALA A 43 8.23 27.74 -9.09
N VAL A 44 7.66 26.62 -9.52
CA VAL A 44 7.75 25.35 -8.77
C VAL A 44 9.22 24.95 -8.75
N ASP A 45 9.83 25.03 -7.57
CA ASP A 45 11.23 24.62 -7.38
C ASP A 45 11.32 23.10 -7.51
N VAL A 46 11.69 22.66 -8.71
CA VAL A 46 11.88 21.24 -9.05
C VAL A 46 12.92 20.58 -8.15
N LYS A 47 13.86 21.37 -7.60
CA LYS A 47 14.91 20.87 -6.71
C LYS A 47 14.34 20.55 -5.33
N SER A 48 13.46 21.40 -4.77
CA SER A 48 12.79 21.13 -3.51
C SER A 48 11.80 19.95 -3.62
N LEU A 49 11.10 19.81 -4.76
CA LEU A 49 10.25 18.66 -5.04
C LEU A 49 11.04 17.35 -5.16
N LEU A 50 12.20 17.39 -5.82
CA LEU A 50 13.08 16.23 -5.92
C LEU A 50 13.70 15.88 -4.57
N GLN A 51 14.08 16.88 -3.77
CA GLN A 51 14.62 16.68 -2.44
C GLN A 51 13.55 16.12 -1.49
N GLY A 52 12.32 16.64 -1.50
CA GLY A 52 11.20 16.09 -0.76
C GLY A 52 10.86 14.64 -1.16
N ALA A 53 10.87 14.33 -2.46
CA ALA A 53 10.67 12.97 -2.94
C ALA A 53 11.83 12.01 -2.56
N MET A 54 13.06 12.52 -2.46
CA MET A 54 14.20 11.72 -1.98
C MET A 54 14.14 11.50 -0.47
N GLU A 55 13.72 12.49 0.31
CA GLU A 55 13.49 12.37 1.76
C GLU A 55 12.33 11.41 2.07
N GLU A 56 11.24 11.42 1.29
CA GLU A 56 10.18 10.40 1.36
C GLU A 56 10.70 8.99 1.03
N MET A 57 11.61 8.86 0.06
CA MET A 57 12.26 7.57 -0.25
C MET A 57 13.24 7.12 0.83
N GLU A 58 13.81 8.01 1.64
CA GLU A 58 14.62 7.67 2.81
C GLU A 58 13.76 7.19 3.98
N SER A 59 12.52 7.64 4.06
CA SER A 59 11.54 7.14 5.04
C SER A 59 11.08 5.74 4.65
N ARG A 60 11.60 4.74 5.34
CA ARG A 60 11.16 3.33 5.18
C ARG A 60 9.81 3.09 5.87
N THR A 61 8.89 4.04 5.71
CA THR A 61 7.59 4.05 6.39
C THR A 61 6.47 4.13 5.37
N MET A 62 5.46 3.28 5.53
CA MET A 62 4.27 3.24 4.68
C MET A 62 3.00 3.28 5.54
N LEU A 63 1.89 3.70 4.95
CA LEU A 63 0.61 3.85 5.62
C LEU A 63 -0.51 3.14 4.84
N LEU A 64 -1.15 2.16 5.48
CA LEU A 64 -2.44 1.63 5.05
C LEU A 64 -3.55 2.33 5.82
N GLN A 65 -4.19 3.32 5.21
CA GLN A 65 -5.33 4.04 5.79
C GLN A 65 -6.56 3.92 4.89
N GLY A 66 -7.72 3.69 5.50
CA GLY A 66 -8.98 3.54 4.77
C GLY A 66 -9.25 2.09 4.35
N ASN A 67 -9.98 1.91 3.25
CA ASN A 67 -10.26 0.59 2.70
C ASN A 67 -9.05 0.05 1.93
N LEU A 68 -8.89 -1.26 1.98
CA LEU A 68 -7.92 -1.98 1.16
C LEU A 68 -8.57 -2.35 -0.17
N ASP A 69 -8.36 -1.52 -1.15
CA ASP A 69 -8.74 -1.70 -2.55
C ASP A 69 -7.50 -1.85 -3.44
N GLU A 70 -7.70 -2.02 -4.74
CA GLU A 70 -6.64 -2.22 -5.73
C GLU A 70 -5.65 -1.05 -5.77
N GLU A 71 -6.15 0.20 -5.71
CA GLU A 71 -5.30 1.40 -5.73
C GLU A 71 -4.40 1.45 -4.50
N LYS A 72 -4.98 1.29 -3.30
CA LYS A 72 -4.22 1.32 -2.04
C LYS A 72 -3.25 0.14 -1.91
N ALA A 73 -3.64 -1.04 -2.34
CA ALA A 73 -2.76 -2.20 -2.37
C ALA A 73 -1.60 -1.98 -3.35
N GLY A 74 -1.88 -1.42 -4.54
CA GLY A 74 -0.86 -1.09 -5.53
C GLY A 74 0.17 -0.08 -5.04
N GLU A 75 -0.25 0.96 -4.31
CA GLU A 75 0.66 1.91 -3.66
C GLU A 75 1.61 1.20 -2.67
N ILE A 76 1.05 0.41 -1.76
CA ILE A 76 1.82 -0.27 -0.71
C ILE A 76 2.72 -1.36 -1.30
N LEU A 77 2.23 -2.13 -2.28
CA LEU A 77 3.02 -3.12 -3.01
C LEU A 77 4.24 -2.47 -3.70
N SER A 78 4.00 -1.36 -4.40
CA SER A 78 5.05 -0.60 -5.06
C SER A 78 6.07 -0.05 -4.05
N GLY A 79 5.60 0.40 -2.89
CA GLY A 79 6.45 0.82 -1.78
C GLY A 79 7.34 -0.32 -1.27
N PHE A 80 6.79 -1.51 -1.01
CA PHE A 80 7.58 -2.67 -0.61
C PHE A 80 8.62 -3.06 -1.65
N LEU A 81 8.26 -3.10 -2.94
CA LEU A 81 9.19 -3.42 -4.02
C LEU A 81 10.31 -2.38 -4.15
N ALA A 82 10.00 -1.09 -4.01
CA ALA A 82 10.99 -0.03 -4.03
C ALA A 82 11.96 -0.14 -2.85
N LEU A 83 11.43 -0.26 -1.63
CA LEU A 83 12.22 -0.33 -0.40
C LEU A 83 13.04 -1.61 -0.28
N ALA A 84 12.54 -2.75 -0.79
CA ALA A 84 13.28 -4.01 -0.80
C ALA A 84 14.49 -3.98 -1.75
N ASN A 85 14.47 -3.13 -2.79
CA ASN A 85 15.54 -3.01 -3.78
C ASN A 85 16.53 -1.87 -3.47
N LEU A 86 16.29 -1.06 -2.43
CA LEU A 86 17.24 -0.04 -2.01
C LEU A 86 18.51 -0.70 -1.47
N LYS A 87 19.66 -0.18 -1.90
CA LYS A 87 20.96 -0.64 -1.39
C LYS A 87 21.04 -0.35 0.11
N PRO A 88 21.60 -1.27 0.91
CA PRO A 88 21.81 -1.01 2.34
C PRO A 88 22.69 0.23 2.52
N PRO A 89 22.51 0.97 3.62
CA PRO A 89 23.44 2.03 3.97
C PRO A 89 24.87 1.48 4.01
N LYS A 90 25.87 2.32 3.68
CA LYS A 90 27.29 1.97 3.42
C LYS A 90 28.01 1.17 4.52
N GLN A 91 27.40 0.96 5.66
CA GLN A 91 27.93 0.10 6.72
C GLN A 91 27.47 -1.34 6.45
N SER A 92 28.42 -2.22 6.22
CA SER A 92 28.13 -3.66 6.13
C SER A 92 27.40 -4.12 7.39
N PRO A 93 26.27 -4.82 7.26
CA PRO A 93 25.57 -5.36 8.42
C PRO A 93 26.52 -6.28 9.20
N LYS A 94 26.47 -6.22 10.54
CA LYS A 94 27.22 -7.13 11.38
C LYS A 94 26.69 -8.56 11.17
N GLU A 95 27.50 -9.54 11.48
CA GLU A 95 27.08 -10.95 11.41
C GLU A 95 25.82 -11.18 12.23
N GLY A 96 24.74 -11.66 11.57
CA GLY A 96 23.42 -11.87 12.19
C GLY A 96 22.45 -10.68 12.10
N GLU A 97 22.84 -9.52 11.56
CA GLU A 97 21.95 -8.41 11.29
C GLU A 97 21.31 -8.52 9.89
N MET A 98 20.06 -8.04 9.77
CA MET A 98 19.41 -7.95 8.46
C MET A 98 20.12 -6.90 7.59
N PRO A 99 20.30 -7.17 6.28
CA PRO A 99 21.05 -6.29 5.37
C PRO A 99 20.39 -4.92 5.13
N TYR A 100 19.11 -4.78 5.44
CA TYR A 100 18.37 -3.53 5.27
C TYR A 100 17.72 -3.09 6.56
N ASP A 101 17.60 -1.78 6.73
CA ASP A 101 16.84 -1.19 7.81
C ASP A 101 15.38 -1.66 7.78
N PRO A 102 14.69 -1.67 8.92
CA PRO A 102 13.29 -2.06 9.00
C PRO A 102 12.39 -1.23 8.08
N ILE A 103 11.38 -1.88 7.49
CA ILE A 103 10.27 -1.21 6.85
C ILE A 103 9.12 -1.16 7.85
N THR A 104 8.56 0.02 8.11
CA THR A 104 7.43 0.20 9.02
C THR A 104 6.14 0.40 8.24
N LEU A 105 5.15 -0.44 8.49
CA LEU A 105 3.79 -0.30 7.94
C LEU A 105 2.81 0.07 9.05
N TYR A 106 2.33 1.32 9.04
CA TYR A 106 1.22 1.75 9.88
C TYR A 106 -0.10 1.31 9.26
N ILE A 107 -1.01 0.79 10.09
CA ILE A 107 -2.27 0.19 9.63
C ILE A 107 -3.44 0.81 10.39
N SER A 108 -4.35 1.47 9.65
CA SER A 108 -5.61 2.02 10.16
C SER A 108 -6.73 1.75 9.14
N THR A 109 -7.30 0.54 9.16
CA THR A 109 -8.21 0.09 8.11
C THR A 109 -9.42 -0.67 8.68
N TYR A 110 -10.56 -0.58 7.98
CA TYR A 110 -11.70 -1.47 8.16
C TYR A 110 -11.52 -2.82 7.45
N GLY A 111 -10.49 -2.97 6.61
CA GLY A 111 -10.26 -4.12 5.75
C GLY A 111 -10.55 -3.80 4.28
N GLY A 112 -10.90 -4.79 3.50
CA GLY A 112 -11.20 -4.66 2.08
C GLY A 112 -11.01 -5.96 1.31
N SER A 113 -10.53 -5.88 0.06
CA SER A 113 -10.34 -7.02 -0.85
C SER A 113 -9.43 -8.09 -0.24
N ALA A 114 -9.86 -9.33 -0.34
CA ALA A 114 -9.07 -10.48 0.12
C ALA A 114 -7.91 -10.79 -0.82
N ASP A 115 -8.06 -10.57 -2.12
CA ASP A 115 -7.01 -10.78 -3.11
C ASP A 115 -5.86 -9.79 -2.88
N GLU A 116 -6.21 -8.51 -2.66
CA GLU A 116 -5.25 -7.46 -2.34
C GLU A 116 -4.54 -7.71 -1.00
N MET A 117 -5.27 -8.21 -0.01
CA MET A 117 -4.69 -8.63 1.27
C MET A 117 -3.64 -9.72 1.08
N PHE A 118 -3.94 -10.76 0.27
CA PHE A 118 -2.98 -11.84 0.02
C PHE A 118 -1.79 -11.37 -0.81
N GLY A 119 -2.01 -10.49 -1.81
CA GLY A 119 -0.93 -9.87 -2.58
C GLY A 119 0.07 -9.15 -1.65
N LEU A 120 -0.44 -8.33 -0.72
CA LEU A 120 0.40 -7.66 0.27
C LEU A 120 1.03 -8.63 1.27
N PHE A 121 0.31 -9.66 1.71
CA PHE A 121 0.83 -10.69 2.60
C PHE A 121 2.04 -11.40 1.98
N ASP A 122 1.97 -11.76 0.71
CA ASP A 122 3.02 -12.46 0.01
C ASP A 122 4.25 -11.59 -0.22
N ILE A 123 4.08 -10.33 -0.61
CA ILE A 123 5.21 -9.41 -0.76
C ILE A 123 5.90 -9.11 0.58
N MET A 124 5.13 -8.94 1.67
CA MET A 124 5.68 -8.80 3.02
C MET A 124 6.51 -10.02 3.41
N ASN A 125 6.02 -11.25 3.13
CA ASN A 125 6.76 -12.48 3.40
C ASN A 125 8.05 -12.58 2.58
N ASN A 126 8.03 -12.08 1.35
CA ASN A 126 9.24 -12.03 0.53
C ASN A 126 10.25 -11.02 1.07
N CYS A 127 9.83 -9.80 1.42
CA CYS A 127 10.69 -8.76 1.98
C CYS A 127 11.30 -9.15 3.32
N LYS A 128 10.61 -9.94 4.14
CA LYS A 128 11.14 -10.47 5.43
C LYS A 128 12.40 -11.32 5.29
N LYS A 129 12.75 -11.77 4.10
CA LYS A 129 14.01 -12.50 3.85
C LYS A 129 15.23 -11.59 3.92
N SER A 130 15.06 -10.29 3.75
CA SER A 130 16.14 -9.31 3.66
C SER A 130 16.05 -8.16 4.65
N CYS A 131 14.86 -7.87 5.20
CA CYS A 131 14.67 -6.80 6.18
C CYS A 131 13.57 -7.14 7.19
N VAL A 132 13.61 -6.46 8.34
CA VAL A 132 12.54 -6.52 9.32
C VAL A 132 11.33 -5.73 8.79
N ILE A 133 10.15 -6.33 8.86
CA ILE A 133 8.88 -5.62 8.62
C ILE A 133 8.24 -5.33 9.98
N GLU A 134 8.25 -4.07 10.38
CA GLU A 134 7.51 -3.60 11.54
C GLU A 134 6.07 -3.27 11.13
N THR A 135 5.08 -3.74 11.88
CA THR A 135 3.68 -3.38 11.68
C THR A 135 3.13 -2.69 12.91
N VAL A 136 2.42 -1.58 12.72
CA VAL A 136 1.86 -0.75 13.81
C VAL A 136 0.38 -0.50 13.57
N GLY A 137 -0.48 -1.13 14.36
CA GLY A 137 -1.93 -0.90 14.32
C GLY A 137 -2.29 0.42 15.03
N VAL A 138 -3.04 1.29 14.34
CA VAL A 138 -3.45 2.61 14.84
C VAL A 138 -4.95 2.79 14.69
N GLY A 139 -5.64 3.14 15.77
CA GLY A 139 -7.07 3.42 15.83
C GLY A 139 -7.93 2.20 15.54
N LYS A 140 -7.85 1.63 14.32
CA LYS A 140 -8.61 0.43 13.94
C LYS A 140 -7.82 -0.46 12.98
N VAL A 141 -7.86 -1.76 13.23
CA VAL A 141 -7.29 -2.79 12.34
C VAL A 141 -8.31 -3.92 12.24
N MET A 142 -9.05 -3.98 11.15
CA MET A 142 -10.18 -4.88 11.01
C MET A 142 -10.07 -5.73 9.75
N SER A 143 -10.69 -6.93 9.78
CA SER A 143 -10.80 -7.81 8.63
C SER A 143 -9.42 -8.11 7.97
N ALA A 144 -9.27 -7.82 6.68
CA ALA A 144 -8.01 -7.96 5.94
C ALA A 144 -6.81 -7.31 6.66
N GLY A 145 -7.01 -6.17 7.33
CA GLY A 145 -5.96 -5.49 8.09
C GLY A 145 -5.36 -6.34 9.20
N THR A 146 -6.13 -7.27 9.78
CA THR A 146 -5.65 -8.12 10.88
C THR A 146 -4.58 -9.12 10.42
N LEU A 147 -4.71 -9.67 9.22
CA LEU A 147 -3.68 -10.52 8.65
C LEU A 147 -2.42 -9.71 8.34
N LEU A 148 -2.56 -8.51 7.76
CA LEU A 148 -1.42 -7.64 7.46
C LEU A 148 -0.69 -7.20 8.74
N LEU A 149 -1.42 -6.90 9.83
CA LEU A 149 -0.81 -6.63 11.14
C LEU A 149 -0.03 -7.85 11.65
N ALA A 150 -0.63 -9.03 11.56
CA ALA A 150 -0.02 -10.28 11.98
C ALA A 150 1.17 -10.71 11.10
N ALA A 151 1.20 -10.27 9.84
CA ALA A 151 2.25 -10.58 8.86
C ALA A 151 3.58 -9.87 9.14
N GLY A 152 3.62 -8.86 10.01
CA GLY A 152 4.88 -8.25 10.47
C GLY A 152 5.86 -9.27 11.07
N THR A 153 7.13 -8.95 11.08
CA THR A 153 8.18 -9.79 11.68
C THR A 153 7.86 -10.05 13.15
N LYS A 154 8.00 -11.29 13.59
CA LYS A 154 7.74 -11.67 14.97
C LYS A 154 8.61 -10.84 15.93
N GLY A 155 7.98 -10.24 16.95
CA GLY A 155 8.64 -9.30 17.87
C GLY A 155 8.58 -7.82 17.42
N HIS A 156 8.19 -7.55 16.16
CA HIS A 156 8.09 -6.21 15.58
C HIS A 156 6.66 -5.82 15.20
N ARG A 157 5.68 -6.40 15.88
CA ARG A 157 4.25 -6.12 15.68
C ARG A 157 3.73 -5.36 16.87
N LYS A 158 3.16 -4.19 16.64
CA LYS A 158 2.73 -3.26 17.69
C LYS A 158 1.30 -2.80 17.43
N ILE A 159 0.61 -2.42 18.48
CA ILE A 159 -0.66 -1.69 18.41
C ILE A 159 -0.60 -0.51 19.37
N THR A 160 -1.23 0.60 19.02
CA THR A 160 -1.39 1.73 19.91
C THR A 160 -2.44 1.42 20.99
N LYS A 161 -2.38 2.11 22.12
CA LYS A 161 -3.23 1.86 23.30
C LYS A 161 -4.73 1.81 22.98
N ASN A 162 -5.20 2.63 22.06
CA ASN A 162 -6.61 2.75 21.72
C ASN A 162 -6.96 2.05 20.40
N CYS A 163 -6.06 1.23 19.86
CA CYS A 163 -6.30 0.49 18.63
C CYS A 163 -7.29 -0.65 18.88
N ARG A 164 -8.33 -0.72 18.06
CA ARG A 164 -9.31 -1.80 18.07
C ARG A 164 -8.99 -2.79 16.95
N VAL A 165 -8.84 -4.05 17.29
CA VAL A 165 -8.58 -5.14 16.32
C VAL A 165 -9.83 -5.99 16.21
N MET A 166 -10.28 -6.31 14.98
CA MET A 166 -11.46 -7.12 14.76
C MET A 166 -11.25 -8.14 13.64
N LEU A 167 -11.53 -9.39 13.95
CA LEU A 167 -11.56 -10.49 12.99
C LEU A 167 -13.01 -10.90 12.69
N HIS A 168 -13.25 -11.31 11.48
CA HIS A 168 -14.49 -11.98 11.06
C HIS A 168 -14.21 -12.95 9.92
N GLN A 169 -15.22 -13.76 9.56
CA GLN A 169 -15.14 -14.63 8.40
C GLN A 169 -15.02 -13.81 7.10
N VAL A 170 -14.48 -14.41 6.06
CA VAL A 170 -14.58 -13.85 4.71
C VAL A 170 -16.05 -13.61 4.38
N SER A 171 -16.36 -12.38 3.96
CA SER A 171 -17.69 -11.98 3.54
C SER A 171 -17.69 -11.78 2.04
N ALA A 172 -18.58 -12.46 1.35
CA ALA A 172 -18.80 -12.32 -0.08
C ALA A 172 -20.27 -12.50 -0.41
N GLY A 173 -20.67 -12.06 -1.59
CA GLY A 173 -22.00 -12.29 -2.15
C GLY A 173 -21.86 -12.80 -3.57
N THR A 174 -22.75 -13.69 -3.98
CA THR A 174 -22.81 -14.19 -5.35
C THR A 174 -24.24 -14.16 -5.86
N PHE A 175 -24.39 -13.93 -7.14
CA PHE A 175 -25.67 -13.93 -7.84
C PHE A 175 -25.51 -14.51 -9.25
N GLY A 176 -26.42 -15.37 -9.67
CA GLY A 176 -26.38 -15.94 -11.02
C GLY A 176 -26.97 -17.34 -11.10
N PRO A 177 -26.70 -18.08 -12.19
CA PRO A 177 -27.11 -19.48 -12.32
C PRO A 177 -26.57 -20.36 -11.20
N LEU A 178 -27.33 -21.36 -10.77
CA LEU A 178 -27.01 -22.23 -9.64
C LEU A 178 -25.59 -22.83 -9.72
N PHE A 179 -25.19 -23.28 -10.88
CA PHE A 179 -23.86 -23.87 -11.07
C PHE A 179 -22.74 -22.87 -10.78
N ASN A 180 -22.87 -21.63 -11.26
CA ASN A 180 -21.91 -20.57 -10.99
C ASN A 180 -21.88 -20.22 -9.48
N MET A 181 -23.06 -20.17 -8.84
CA MET A 181 -23.15 -19.89 -7.41
C MET A 181 -22.44 -20.93 -6.55
N THR A 182 -22.56 -22.24 -6.90
CA THR A 182 -21.85 -23.31 -6.17
C THR A 182 -20.33 -23.19 -6.36
N THR A 183 -19.85 -22.91 -7.55
CA THR A 183 -18.44 -22.67 -7.81
C THR A 183 -17.88 -21.49 -7.02
N GLU A 184 -18.64 -20.39 -6.94
CA GLU A 184 -18.26 -19.22 -6.15
C GLU A 184 -18.23 -19.52 -4.63
N ILE A 185 -19.18 -20.31 -4.13
CA ILE A 185 -19.20 -20.73 -2.71
C ILE A 185 -17.93 -21.54 -2.40
N ASP A 186 -17.56 -22.49 -3.26
CA ASP A 186 -16.35 -23.28 -3.10
C ASP A 186 -15.07 -22.41 -3.10
N ALA A 187 -15.02 -21.39 -3.97
CA ALA A 187 -13.94 -20.42 -4.02
C ALA A 187 -13.85 -19.60 -2.72
N ILE A 188 -14.99 -19.12 -2.21
CA ILE A 188 -15.06 -18.38 -0.93
C ILE A 188 -14.61 -19.26 0.26
N GLN A 189 -15.00 -20.53 0.26
CA GLN A 189 -14.56 -21.47 1.29
C GLN A 189 -13.04 -21.71 1.24
N SER A 190 -12.48 -21.86 0.04
CA SER A 190 -11.04 -21.99 -0.18
C SER A 190 -10.29 -20.74 0.32
N LEU A 191 -10.82 -19.55 0.02
CA LEU A 191 -10.29 -18.27 0.48
C LEU A 191 -10.29 -18.17 2.02
N GLN A 192 -11.38 -18.60 2.66
CA GLN A 192 -11.49 -18.67 4.13
C GLN A 192 -10.46 -19.61 4.75
N GLU A 193 -10.23 -20.77 4.16
CA GLU A 193 -9.20 -21.71 4.64
C GLU A 193 -7.79 -21.17 4.45
N SER A 194 -7.54 -20.44 3.35
CA SER A 194 -6.27 -19.76 3.09
C SER A 194 -6.02 -18.66 4.13
N TYR A 195 -7.04 -17.85 4.44
CA TYR A 195 -6.96 -16.83 5.49
C TYR A 195 -6.64 -17.44 6.86
N ILE A 196 -7.34 -18.50 7.24
CA ILE A 196 -7.08 -19.24 8.49
C ILE A 196 -5.65 -19.77 8.53
N SER A 197 -5.16 -20.35 7.44
CA SER A 197 -3.81 -20.89 7.35
C SER A 197 -2.74 -19.83 7.47
N ALA A 198 -2.93 -18.68 6.80
CA ALA A 198 -2.04 -17.53 6.89
C ALA A 198 -2.01 -16.93 8.31
N MET A 199 -3.17 -16.75 8.95
CA MET A 199 -3.26 -16.26 10.34
C MET A 199 -2.57 -17.21 11.33
N VAL A 200 -2.74 -18.52 11.17
CA VAL A 200 -2.06 -19.53 12.01
C VAL A 200 -0.54 -19.45 11.83
N SER A 201 -0.05 -19.28 10.61
CA SER A 201 1.40 -19.18 10.36
C SER A 201 2.03 -17.92 11.00
N CYS A 202 1.25 -16.86 11.18
CA CYS A 202 1.70 -15.59 11.74
C CYS A 202 1.50 -15.46 13.25
N THR A 203 0.62 -16.26 13.86
CA THR A 203 0.20 -16.09 15.25
C THR A 203 0.47 -17.34 16.09
N ASN A 204 0.18 -17.26 17.39
CA ASN A 204 0.21 -18.42 18.28
C ASN A 204 -1.16 -19.13 18.37
N LEU A 205 -2.13 -18.75 17.53
CA LEU A 205 -3.45 -19.37 17.51
C LEU A 205 -3.40 -20.71 16.78
N SER A 206 -3.98 -21.75 17.41
CA SER A 206 -4.19 -23.01 16.68
C SER A 206 -5.31 -22.87 15.66
N LYS A 207 -5.24 -23.64 14.57
CA LYS A 207 -6.29 -23.70 13.53
C LYS A 207 -7.68 -23.97 14.14
N ARG A 208 -7.77 -24.89 15.12
CA ARG A 208 -9.01 -25.20 15.84
C ARG A 208 -9.57 -24.00 16.59
N LYS A 209 -8.70 -23.27 17.32
CA LYS A 209 -9.12 -22.10 18.10
C LYS A 209 -9.59 -20.96 17.18
N LEU A 210 -8.87 -20.71 16.08
CA LEU A 210 -9.23 -19.67 15.14
C LEU A 210 -10.56 -20.00 14.43
N LYS A 211 -10.76 -21.25 13.97
CA LYS A 211 -12.05 -21.70 13.41
C LYS A 211 -13.20 -21.55 14.41
N SER A 212 -13.00 -21.95 15.67
CA SER A 212 -14.01 -21.76 16.72
C SER A 212 -14.39 -20.28 16.89
N LEU A 213 -13.41 -19.39 17.00
CA LEU A 213 -13.65 -17.95 17.14
C LEU A 213 -14.45 -17.37 15.97
N LEU A 214 -14.09 -17.75 14.74
CA LEU A 214 -14.74 -17.24 13.53
C LEU A 214 -16.15 -17.83 13.34
N ASN A 215 -16.40 -19.07 13.74
CA ASN A 215 -17.70 -19.74 13.58
C ASN A 215 -18.70 -19.36 14.67
N GLU A 216 -18.24 -19.03 15.87
CA GLU A 216 -19.10 -18.71 17.01
C GLU A 216 -19.57 -17.26 17.03
N ARG A 217 -18.87 -16.37 16.32
CA ARG A 217 -19.14 -14.94 16.37
C ARG A 217 -19.02 -14.28 15.00
N VAL A 218 -19.93 -13.37 14.70
CA VAL A 218 -19.87 -12.57 13.47
C VAL A 218 -18.61 -11.68 13.47
N ASN A 219 -18.35 -11.02 14.60
CA ASN A 219 -17.17 -10.18 14.79
C ASN A 219 -16.47 -10.53 16.10
N VAL A 220 -15.16 -10.76 16.03
CA VAL A 220 -14.29 -11.01 17.20
C VAL A 220 -13.44 -9.79 17.44
N TYR A 221 -13.68 -9.07 18.51
CA TYR A 221 -12.85 -7.94 18.95
C TYR A 221 -11.79 -8.43 19.94
N LEU A 222 -10.55 -7.95 19.75
CA LEU A 222 -9.37 -8.26 20.56
C LEU A 222 -8.88 -7.02 21.28
#